data_cb8798f14df0e2bfa710a7e5406ac403
#
_entry.id   cb8798f14df0e2bfa710a7e5406ac403
#
_cell.length_a   1.000
_cell.length_b   1.000
_cell.length_c   1.000
_cell.angle_alpha   90.00
_cell.angle_beta   90.00
_cell.angle_gamma   90.00
#
_symmetry.space_group_name_H-M   'P 1'
#
loop_
_entity.id
_entity.type
_entity.pdbx_description
1 polymer ?
#
loop_
_entity_poly.entity_id
_entity_poly.type
_entity_poly.pdbx_seq_one_letter_code
_entity_poly.pdbx_strand_id
1 'polypeptide(L)'
;MNKYILKAIFCSALALPLFTSCELDQLPTDSLTDQESWKTYNDATNQYNGLLAILRSDISGSNAYLTDVMSDLFNQRLTSASYGQEHSWRFTGSQFGGDAIWANNYSVILQANFILQNIGKFENSSTLSDQQKANIYNIKATAYFARAYAYSRMVTRYCKDYEPETAANELGLPIVETVSSEAKPARASLQTTCDTIEANLNHAMAYFDKVAEYNEGVKPTAQIAPSIYKPNADCVTALRARFYLYEHKFDQAIEEAKTICENYSLASGANDVLDLWILDKGSEIIYEPLQTPDELSGSYGVFLSYNVIMDNLEASLKGMNPDYLPTKGLVDMYSDNDVRRQVYFSFQNQQGQNTFYFGYGTQNGYQLATLDRLGLSADISTASSDTESGVVFTKYVGNPTLRKQNIWYSQNYNMTKAFRASEAYLIIAEANLRKANPDEAAARDALNELRINRYVGETDYNESADYIGDDVTGAALVKVMQDEWTREFVGEGFRLDNLKRWHLGFKRMAAQQFQNPVLVSTHGWQDLEVEANNIRFTWPIPQQETQANKNIKQNEGY
;
A
#
# COMPACT_ATOMS: atom_id res chain seq x y z
N MET A 1 34.81 -12.34 -78.64
CA MET A 1 34.23 -11.12 -78.11
C MET A 1 32.88 -10.91 -78.84
N ASN A 2 31.76 -11.00 -78.37
CA ASN A 2 31.09 -11.07 -77.10
C ASN A 2 29.69 -11.64 -77.28
N LYS A 3 29.51 -12.91 -77.02
CA LYS A 3 28.16 -13.52 -76.93
C LYS A 3 27.51 -13.30 -75.57
N TYR A 4 28.24 -12.65 -74.65
CA TYR A 4 27.76 -12.47 -73.25
C TYR A 4 27.17 -11.07 -72.98
N ILE A 5 27.43 -10.09 -73.82
CA ILE A 5 26.92 -8.72 -73.66
C ILE A 5 25.46 -8.62 -74.13
N LEU A 6 25.04 -9.42 -75.13
CA LEU A 6 23.66 -9.39 -75.62
C LEU A 6 22.67 -10.12 -74.71
N LYS A 7 23.14 -10.99 -73.79
CA LYS A 7 22.27 -11.67 -72.82
C LYS A 7 22.00 -10.81 -71.55
N ALA A 8 22.88 -9.86 -71.24
CA ALA A 8 22.71 -8.98 -70.12
C ALA A 8 21.71 -7.83 -70.36
N ILE A 9 21.51 -7.45 -71.61
CA ILE A 9 20.58 -6.35 -71.98
C ILE A 9 19.13 -6.84 -72.11
N PHE A 10 18.91 -8.18 -72.35
CA PHE A 10 17.54 -8.73 -72.46
C PHE A 10 16.95 -9.19 -71.11
N CYS A 11 17.75 -9.30 -70.06
CA CYS A 11 17.25 -9.56 -68.72
C CYS A 11 16.95 -8.31 -67.89
N SER A 12 17.36 -7.10 -68.34
CA SER A 12 17.10 -5.86 -67.61
C SER A 12 15.82 -5.10 -68.06
N ALA A 13 15.07 -5.64 -69.05
CA ALA A 13 13.84 -4.97 -69.57
C ALA A 13 12.54 -5.64 -69.11
N LEU A 14 12.60 -6.66 -68.23
CA LEU A 14 11.38 -7.34 -67.71
C LEU A 14 11.26 -7.36 -66.19
N ALA A 15 11.97 -6.43 -65.50
CA ALA A 15 11.76 -6.21 -64.07
C ALA A 15 11.19 -4.80 -63.84
N LEU A 16 10.01 -4.53 -64.34
CA LEU A 16 9.12 -3.54 -63.74
C LEU A 16 8.53 -4.23 -62.50
N PRO A 17 8.91 -3.83 -61.29
CA PRO A 17 8.16 -4.27 -60.15
C PRO A 17 6.76 -3.62 -60.25
N LEU A 18 5.76 -4.43 -60.39
CA LEU A 18 4.42 -4.12 -59.95
C LEU A 18 4.55 -3.84 -58.44
N PHE A 19 4.76 -2.60 -58.08
CA PHE A 19 4.42 -2.11 -56.76
C PHE A 19 2.90 -2.14 -56.65
N THR A 20 2.35 -3.33 -56.48
CA THR A 20 1.13 -3.46 -55.72
C THR A 20 1.52 -3.01 -54.32
N SER A 21 1.08 -1.83 -53.95
CA SER A 21 1.01 -1.38 -52.57
C SER A 21 0.34 -2.52 -51.80
N CYS A 22 1.15 -3.39 -51.17
CA CYS A 22 0.67 -4.10 -49.99
C CYS A 22 0.37 -3.00 -49.00
N GLU A 23 -0.87 -2.89 -48.61
CA GLU A 23 -1.24 -2.19 -47.40
C GLU A 23 -0.38 -2.85 -46.27
N LEU A 24 0.65 -2.13 -45.85
CA LEU A 24 1.55 -2.54 -44.75
C LEU A 24 0.90 -2.30 -43.37
N ASP A 25 -0.39 -2.08 -43.36
CA ASP A 25 -1.20 -2.05 -42.14
C ASP A 25 -1.74 -3.45 -41.79
N GLN A 26 -0.87 -4.46 -41.79
CA GLN A 26 -1.15 -5.66 -41.04
C GLN A 26 -0.90 -5.33 -39.57
N LEU A 27 -1.95 -4.87 -38.91
CA LEU A 27 -2.02 -4.81 -37.47
C LEU A 27 -1.69 -6.20 -36.91
N PRO A 28 -0.88 -6.30 -35.85
CA PRO A 28 -0.60 -7.59 -35.22
C PRO A 28 -1.93 -8.26 -34.89
N THR A 29 -2.13 -9.48 -35.33
CA THR A 29 -3.36 -10.26 -35.07
C THR A 29 -3.52 -10.57 -33.59
N ASP A 30 -2.51 -10.34 -32.77
CA ASP A 30 -2.43 -10.67 -31.35
C ASP A 30 -2.57 -9.43 -30.44
N SER A 31 -2.73 -8.22 -30.99
CA SER A 31 -2.99 -7.00 -30.22
C SER A 31 -4.18 -6.22 -30.80
N LEU A 32 -5.15 -5.92 -29.95
CA LEU A 32 -6.24 -5.01 -30.29
C LEU A 32 -5.66 -3.60 -30.49
N THR A 33 -6.00 -2.96 -31.62
CA THR A 33 -5.68 -1.55 -31.82
C THR A 33 -6.55 -0.68 -30.94
N ASP A 34 -6.09 0.54 -30.61
CA ASP A 34 -6.87 1.51 -29.83
C ASP A 34 -8.26 1.77 -30.40
N GLN A 35 -8.40 1.71 -31.74
CA GLN A 35 -9.68 1.86 -32.43
C GLN A 35 -10.61 0.66 -32.27
N GLU A 36 -10.06 -0.52 -32.01
CA GLU A 36 -10.81 -1.77 -31.85
C GLU A 36 -11.10 -2.13 -30.41
N SER A 37 -10.34 -1.58 -29.46
CA SER A 37 -10.39 -1.92 -28.04
C SER A 37 -11.57 -1.33 -27.25
N TRP A 38 -12.44 -0.50 -27.88
CA TRP A 38 -13.55 0.19 -27.21
C TRP A 38 -14.83 0.21 -28.03
N LYS A 39 -15.27 -0.92 -28.59
CA LYS A 39 -16.49 -1.04 -29.38
C LYS A 39 -17.70 -1.48 -28.58
N THR A 40 -17.48 -2.29 -27.56
CA THR A 40 -18.54 -2.96 -26.81
C THR A 40 -18.47 -2.68 -25.31
N TYR A 41 -19.56 -2.92 -24.62
CA TYR A 41 -19.60 -2.91 -23.15
C TYR A 41 -18.57 -3.88 -22.52
N ASN A 42 -18.35 -5.03 -23.16
CA ASN A 42 -17.35 -5.99 -22.68
C ASN A 42 -15.92 -5.43 -22.73
N ASP A 43 -15.61 -4.59 -23.71
CA ASP A 43 -14.30 -3.94 -23.79
C ASP A 43 -14.10 -3.02 -22.61
N ALA A 44 -15.11 -2.20 -22.26
CA ALA A 44 -15.06 -1.35 -21.06
C ALA A 44 -14.85 -2.18 -19.77
N THR A 45 -15.52 -3.32 -19.66
CA THR A 45 -15.37 -4.23 -18.51
C THR A 45 -13.97 -4.85 -18.45
N ASN A 46 -13.40 -5.24 -19.59
CA ASN A 46 -12.04 -5.78 -19.65
C ASN A 46 -10.99 -4.74 -19.23
N GLN A 47 -11.13 -3.49 -19.69
CA GLN A 47 -10.25 -2.41 -19.27
C GLN A 47 -10.39 -2.08 -17.78
N TYR A 48 -11.59 -2.17 -17.23
CA TYR A 48 -11.83 -2.07 -15.80
C TYR A 48 -11.10 -3.15 -15.00
N ASN A 49 -11.21 -4.40 -15.43
CA ASN A 49 -10.48 -5.51 -14.77
C ASN A 49 -8.96 -5.30 -14.86
N GLY A 50 -8.46 -4.79 -15.98
CA GLY A 50 -7.05 -4.39 -16.13
C GLY A 50 -6.64 -3.31 -15.12
N LEU A 51 -7.47 -2.27 -14.94
CA LEU A 51 -7.23 -1.22 -13.94
C LEU A 51 -7.20 -1.79 -12.51
N LEU A 52 -8.13 -2.66 -12.15
CA LEU A 52 -8.16 -3.31 -10.83
C LEU A 52 -6.90 -4.15 -10.57
N ALA A 53 -6.40 -4.87 -11.59
CA ALA A 53 -5.18 -5.67 -11.47
C ALA A 53 -3.93 -4.79 -11.26
N ILE A 54 -3.80 -3.69 -12.01
CA ILE A 54 -2.70 -2.72 -11.85
C ILE A 54 -2.79 -2.03 -10.49
N LEU A 55 -3.98 -1.60 -10.08
CA LEU A 55 -4.21 -0.94 -8.78
C LEU A 55 -3.87 -1.88 -7.62
N ARG A 56 -4.25 -3.17 -7.70
CA ARG A 56 -3.86 -4.19 -6.72
C ARG A 56 -2.34 -4.30 -6.60
N SER A 57 -1.64 -4.35 -7.73
CA SER A 57 -0.18 -4.42 -7.75
C SER A 57 0.47 -3.17 -7.16
N ASP A 58 -0.11 -1.99 -7.40
CA ASP A 58 0.38 -0.73 -6.85
C ASP A 58 0.15 -0.61 -5.33
N ILE A 59 -0.99 -1.08 -4.82
CA ILE A 59 -1.31 -1.05 -3.39
C ILE A 59 -0.41 -1.98 -2.58
N SER A 60 0.02 -3.11 -3.15
CA SER A 60 0.67 -4.23 -2.44
C SER A 60 2.21 -4.13 -2.45
N GLY A 61 2.86 -4.97 -1.65
CA GLY A 61 4.31 -5.14 -1.65
C GLY A 61 5.08 -3.94 -1.12
N SER A 62 6.16 -3.55 -1.78
CA SER A 62 7.03 -2.46 -1.34
C SER A 62 6.31 -1.12 -1.21
N ASN A 63 5.29 -0.88 -1.98
CA ASN A 63 4.42 0.29 -1.83
C ASN A 63 3.78 0.36 -0.45
N ALA A 64 3.44 -0.81 0.13
CA ALA A 64 2.80 -0.88 1.44
C ALA A 64 3.79 -0.74 2.60
N TYR A 65 5.06 -1.15 2.49
CA TYR A 65 5.94 -1.26 3.65
C TYR A 65 7.30 -0.54 3.55
N LEU A 66 7.72 -0.03 2.37
CA LEU A 66 9.07 0.51 2.21
C LEU A 66 9.35 1.69 3.15
N THR A 67 8.38 2.56 3.38
CA THR A 67 8.51 3.70 4.30
C THR A 67 8.74 3.25 5.75
N ASP A 68 8.19 2.14 6.16
CA ASP A 68 8.41 1.59 7.50
C ASP A 68 9.79 0.93 7.62
N VAL A 69 10.25 0.24 6.56
CA VAL A 69 11.63 -0.30 6.48
C VAL A 69 12.67 0.83 6.54
N MET A 70 12.38 1.99 5.95
CA MET A 70 13.27 3.17 5.98
C MET A 70 13.29 3.89 7.33
N SER A 71 12.30 3.67 8.18
CA SER A 71 12.08 4.38 9.43
C SER A 71 12.87 3.81 10.63
N ASP A 72 12.42 4.16 11.82
CA ASP A 72 12.98 3.75 13.11
C ASP A 72 12.50 2.39 13.62
N LEU A 73 11.56 1.73 12.93
CA LEU A 73 10.80 0.61 13.47
C LEU A 73 11.51 -0.75 13.37
N PHE A 74 12.39 -0.93 12.40
CA PHE A 74 12.99 -2.23 12.09
C PHE A 74 14.52 -2.17 12.05
N ASN A 75 15.17 -3.28 12.38
CA ASN A 75 16.59 -3.48 12.19
C ASN A 75 16.84 -4.51 11.09
N GLN A 76 17.79 -4.20 10.20
CA GLN A 76 18.26 -5.12 9.19
C GLN A 76 19.09 -6.24 9.82
N ARG A 77 18.88 -7.48 9.37
CA ARG A 77 19.79 -8.58 9.69
C ARG A 77 21.12 -8.45 8.93
N LEU A 78 22.17 -9.10 9.44
CA LEU A 78 23.53 -9.06 8.83
C LEU A 78 23.60 -9.67 7.44
N THR A 79 22.71 -10.59 7.11
CA THR A 79 22.61 -11.16 5.77
C THR A 79 22.04 -10.13 4.81
N SER A 80 22.38 -10.23 3.54
CA SER A 80 21.84 -9.37 2.48
C SER A 80 20.32 -9.19 2.62
N ALA A 81 19.88 -7.95 2.77
CA ALA A 81 18.48 -7.61 2.86
C ALA A 81 18.04 -6.81 1.64
N SER A 82 16.80 -7.01 1.20
CA SER A 82 16.15 -6.14 0.23
C SER A 82 16.06 -4.72 0.79
N TYR A 83 16.27 -3.70 -0.02
CA TYR A 83 16.19 -2.27 0.39
C TYR A 83 17.22 -1.84 1.45
N GLY A 84 18.39 -2.48 1.49
CA GLY A 84 19.42 -2.15 2.49
C GLY A 84 19.99 -0.72 2.35
N GLN A 85 20.00 -0.13 1.14
CA GLN A 85 20.45 1.24 0.92
C GLN A 85 19.41 2.24 1.43
N GLU A 86 18.14 1.98 1.19
CA GLU A 86 17.01 2.76 1.68
C GLU A 86 16.97 2.72 3.21
N HIS A 87 17.09 1.53 3.78
CA HIS A 87 17.13 1.34 5.23
C HIS A 87 18.29 2.09 5.89
N SER A 88 19.47 2.11 5.25
CA SER A 88 20.64 2.84 5.75
C SER A 88 20.69 4.32 5.35
N TRP A 89 19.69 4.82 4.63
CA TRP A 89 19.61 6.19 4.10
C TRP A 89 20.80 6.58 3.19
N ARG A 90 21.36 5.59 2.48
CA ARG A 90 22.51 5.77 1.55
C ARG A 90 22.11 5.72 0.08
N PHE A 91 20.82 5.69 -0.20
CA PHE A 91 20.31 5.68 -1.57
C PHE A 91 20.61 6.99 -2.31
N THR A 92 20.74 6.88 -3.61
CA THR A 92 20.97 7.98 -4.55
C THR A 92 19.87 7.97 -5.61
N GLY A 93 19.76 9.03 -6.42
CA GLY A 93 18.78 9.10 -7.49
C GLY A 93 18.93 8.03 -8.59
N SER A 94 20.09 7.35 -8.67
CA SER A 94 20.32 6.25 -9.62
C SER A 94 20.24 4.85 -8.98
N GLN A 95 20.14 4.78 -7.67
CA GLN A 95 20.11 3.53 -6.89
C GLN A 95 19.06 3.64 -5.80
N PHE A 96 17.80 3.75 -6.21
CA PHE A 96 16.68 3.85 -5.31
C PHE A 96 15.65 2.76 -5.62
N GLY A 97 15.39 1.87 -4.66
CA GLY A 97 14.43 0.79 -4.81
C GLY A 97 12.97 1.24 -4.94
N GLY A 98 12.69 2.53 -4.69
CA GLY A 98 11.39 3.14 -4.90
C GLY A 98 11.06 3.52 -6.35
N ASP A 99 11.97 3.36 -7.31
CA ASP A 99 11.72 3.70 -8.72
C ASP A 99 10.52 2.93 -9.29
N ALA A 100 10.35 1.67 -8.89
CA ALA A 100 9.20 0.87 -9.28
C ALA A 100 7.87 1.45 -8.77
N ILE A 101 7.89 2.11 -7.61
CA ILE A 101 6.71 2.77 -7.02
C ILE A 101 6.23 3.91 -7.92
N TRP A 102 7.15 4.75 -8.43
CA TRP A 102 6.82 5.80 -9.39
C TRP A 102 6.18 5.21 -10.66
N ALA A 103 6.83 4.22 -11.26
CA ALA A 103 6.36 3.60 -12.49
C ALA A 103 4.98 2.94 -12.33
N ASN A 104 4.75 2.23 -11.23
CA ASN A 104 3.48 1.58 -10.94
C ASN A 104 2.34 2.61 -10.79
N ASN A 105 2.56 3.69 -10.03
CA ASN A 105 1.56 4.74 -9.87
C ASN A 105 1.22 5.43 -11.20
N TYR A 106 2.23 5.74 -12.04
CA TYR A 106 1.94 6.28 -13.37
C TYR A 106 1.26 5.26 -14.30
N SER A 107 1.49 3.96 -14.13
CA SER A 107 0.75 2.92 -14.85
C SER A 107 -0.74 2.91 -14.46
N VAL A 108 -1.06 3.11 -13.17
CA VAL A 108 -2.45 3.30 -12.72
C VAL A 108 -3.07 4.53 -13.36
N ILE A 109 -2.35 5.67 -13.36
CA ILE A 109 -2.82 6.93 -13.94
C ILE A 109 -3.07 6.79 -15.45
N LEU A 110 -2.16 6.16 -16.18
CA LEU A 110 -2.31 5.95 -17.63
C LEU A 110 -3.50 5.06 -17.95
N GLN A 111 -3.67 3.95 -17.21
CA GLN A 111 -4.82 3.06 -17.41
C GLN A 111 -6.15 3.75 -17.07
N ALA A 112 -6.18 4.55 -15.99
CA ALA A 112 -7.34 5.35 -15.65
C ALA A 112 -7.67 6.39 -16.74
N ASN A 113 -6.65 7.10 -17.25
CA ASN A 113 -6.81 8.06 -18.35
C ASN A 113 -7.34 7.37 -19.61
N PHE A 114 -6.82 6.19 -19.95
CA PHE A 114 -7.30 5.44 -21.12
C PHE A 114 -8.78 5.07 -20.99
N ILE A 115 -9.23 4.67 -19.81
CA ILE A 115 -10.64 4.45 -19.51
C ILE A 115 -11.42 5.77 -19.66
N LEU A 116 -11.01 6.85 -19.00
CA LEU A 116 -11.72 8.13 -18.97
C LEU A 116 -11.87 8.78 -20.35
N GLN A 117 -10.86 8.63 -21.22
CA GLN A 117 -10.92 9.12 -22.60
C GLN A 117 -11.95 8.39 -23.46
N ASN A 118 -12.20 7.11 -23.18
CA ASN A 118 -13.01 6.26 -24.05
C ASN A 118 -14.42 5.97 -23.52
N ILE A 119 -14.64 6.01 -22.21
CA ILE A 119 -15.86 5.49 -21.59
C ILE A 119 -17.09 6.36 -21.87
N GLY A 120 -16.91 7.65 -22.15
CA GLY A 120 -18.00 8.60 -22.36
C GLY A 120 -18.97 8.21 -23.48
N LYS A 121 -18.52 7.48 -24.50
CA LYS A 121 -19.36 6.98 -25.59
C LYS A 121 -20.43 5.97 -25.17
N PHE A 122 -20.24 5.32 -24.02
CA PHE A 122 -21.19 4.36 -23.49
C PHE A 122 -22.24 5.00 -22.57
N GLU A 123 -21.98 6.17 -22.00
CA GLU A 123 -22.90 6.83 -21.05
C GLU A 123 -24.26 7.15 -21.69
N ASN A 124 -24.26 7.57 -22.95
CA ASN A 124 -25.46 7.94 -23.72
C ASN A 124 -25.92 6.84 -24.67
N SER A 125 -25.40 5.62 -24.55
CA SER A 125 -25.78 4.53 -25.43
C SER A 125 -27.24 4.10 -25.18
N SER A 126 -28.05 4.07 -26.24
CA SER A 126 -29.41 3.54 -26.19
C SER A 126 -29.48 2.02 -26.22
N THR A 127 -28.36 1.35 -26.47
CA THR A 127 -28.29 -0.12 -26.57
C THR A 127 -27.96 -0.79 -25.27
N LEU A 128 -27.47 -0.04 -24.27
CA LEU A 128 -27.14 -0.57 -22.94
C LEU A 128 -28.36 -0.57 -22.03
N SER A 129 -28.49 -1.67 -21.28
CA SER A 129 -29.46 -1.74 -20.18
C SER A 129 -29.09 -0.74 -19.06
N ASP A 130 -30.04 -0.40 -18.20
CA ASP A 130 -29.80 0.51 -17.09
C ASP A 130 -28.72 -0.02 -16.14
N GLN A 131 -28.67 -1.33 -15.87
CA GLN A 131 -27.62 -1.95 -15.10
C GLN A 131 -26.24 -1.82 -15.77
N GLN A 132 -26.16 -1.98 -17.09
CA GLN A 132 -24.91 -1.76 -17.81
C GLN A 132 -24.47 -0.30 -17.76
N LYS A 133 -25.40 0.66 -17.84
CA LYS A 133 -25.09 2.09 -17.64
C LYS A 133 -24.60 2.38 -16.24
N ALA A 134 -25.24 1.83 -15.20
CA ALA A 134 -24.78 1.95 -13.83
C ALA A 134 -23.36 1.36 -13.66
N ASN A 135 -23.05 0.24 -14.30
CA ASN A 135 -21.68 -0.30 -14.33
C ASN A 135 -20.70 0.62 -15.06
N ILE A 136 -21.11 1.31 -16.13
CA ILE A 136 -20.27 2.32 -16.80
C ILE A 136 -19.95 3.48 -15.83
N TYR A 137 -20.93 3.93 -15.03
CA TYR A 137 -20.68 4.92 -13.99
C TYR A 137 -19.73 4.40 -12.91
N ASN A 138 -19.89 3.15 -12.47
CA ASN A 138 -18.98 2.50 -11.51
C ASN A 138 -17.54 2.39 -12.05
N ILE A 139 -17.37 2.02 -13.31
CA ILE A 139 -16.05 1.97 -13.98
C ILE A 139 -15.42 3.37 -14.01
N LYS A 140 -16.20 4.38 -14.37
CA LYS A 140 -15.75 5.77 -14.44
C LYS A 140 -15.38 6.33 -13.07
N ALA A 141 -16.20 6.07 -12.05
CA ALA A 141 -15.91 6.41 -10.66
C ALA A 141 -14.60 5.78 -10.18
N THR A 142 -14.43 4.49 -10.44
CA THR A 142 -13.19 3.75 -10.09
C THR A 142 -11.96 4.33 -10.80
N ALA A 143 -12.08 4.73 -12.06
CA ALA A 143 -10.95 5.32 -12.79
C ALA A 143 -10.52 6.67 -12.19
N TYR A 144 -11.47 7.54 -11.83
CA TYR A 144 -11.16 8.78 -11.12
C TYR A 144 -10.57 8.52 -9.73
N PHE A 145 -11.13 7.59 -8.97
CA PHE A 145 -10.59 7.18 -7.67
C PHE A 145 -9.16 6.66 -7.79
N ALA A 146 -8.89 5.73 -8.71
CA ALA A 146 -7.57 5.14 -8.91
C ALA A 146 -6.51 6.20 -9.25
N ARG A 147 -6.87 7.18 -10.10
CA ARG A 147 -5.99 8.30 -10.44
C ARG A 147 -5.71 9.19 -9.23
N ALA A 148 -6.73 9.52 -8.42
CA ALA A 148 -6.56 10.27 -7.18
C ALA A 148 -5.68 9.50 -6.18
N TYR A 149 -5.92 8.20 -6.02
CA TYR A 149 -5.14 7.34 -5.12
C TYR A 149 -3.66 7.32 -5.52
N ALA A 150 -3.35 7.10 -6.80
CA ALA A 150 -1.98 7.06 -7.29
C ALA A 150 -1.26 8.41 -7.07
N TYR A 151 -1.90 9.54 -7.41
CA TYR A 151 -1.31 10.86 -7.15
C TYR A 151 -1.13 11.13 -5.66
N SER A 152 -2.09 10.75 -4.81
CA SER A 152 -2.00 10.95 -3.35
C SER A 152 -0.84 10.18 -2.72
N ARG A 153 -0.56 8.97 -3.22
CA ARG A 153 0.58 8.16 -2.78
C ARG A 153 1.92 8.77 -3.21
N MET A 154 1.98 9.34 -4.40
CA MET A 154 3.21 9.95 -4.90
C MET A 154 3.50 11.31 -4.26
N VAL A 155 2.50 12.14 -4.01
CA VAL A 155 2.72 13.49 -3.50
C VAL A 155 3.37 13.47 -2.11
N THR A 156 2.99 12.55 -1.23
CA THR A 156 3.59 12.44 0.11
C THR A 156 5.07 12.04 0.06
N ARG A 157 5.50 11.32 -0.98
CA ARG A 157 6.85 10.74 -1.10
C ARG A 157 7.79 11.56 -1.98
N TYR A 158 7.33 12.00 -3.17
CA TYR A 158 8.17 12.66 -4.16
C TYR A 158 8.07 14.19 -4.15
N CYS A 159 7.22 14.77 -3.31
CA CYS A 159 7.13 16.20 -3.08
C CYS A 159 7.54 16.53 -1.66
N LYS A 160 7.85 17.80 -1.37
CA LYS A 160 7.95 18.28 0.01
C LYS A 160 6.63 18.08 0.74
N ASP A 161 6.66 18.18 2.07
CA ASP A 161 5.42 18.16 2.82
C ASP A 161 4.53 19.35 2.46
N TYR A 162 3.22 19.17 2.63
CA TYR A 162 2.27 20.22 2.26
C TYR A 162 2.21 21.28 3.36
N GLU A 163 2.51 22.53 2.94
CA GLU A 163 2.31 23.71 3.77
C GLU A 163 1.45 24.70 3.00
N PRO A 164 0.28 25.11 3.52
CA PRO A 164 -0.63 26.01 2.81
C PRO A 164 0.02 27.27 2.28
N GLU A 165 0.98 27.84 3.03
CA GLU A 165 1.66 29.09 2.70
C GLU A 165 2.66 28.95 1.54
N THR A 166 3.19 27.76 1.30
CA THR A 166 4.28 27.55 0.33
C THR A 166 3.89 26.62 -0.84
N ALA A 167 2.84 25.83 -0.69
CA ALA A 167 2.43 24.79 -1.67
C ALA A 167 2.28 25.31 -3.12
N ALA A 168 1.86 26.56 -3.30
CA ALA A 168 1.74 27.17 -4.64
C ALA A 168 3.10 27.35 -5.33
N ASN A 169 4.20 27.39 -4.59
CA ASN A 169 5.56 27.62 -5.11
C ASN A 169 6.45 26.38 -5.05
N GLU A 170 6.03 25.33 -4.32
CA GLU A 170 6.77 24.07 -4.25
C GLU A 170 6.47 23.16 -5.44
N LEU A 171 7.43 22.30 -5.78
CA LEU A 171 7.29 21.36 -6.89
C LEU A 171 6.38 20.19 -6.49
N GLY A 172 5.29 20.06 -7.23
CA GLY A 172 4.37 18.92 -7.19
C GLY A 172 4.79 17.79 -8.14
N LEU A 173 3.83 17.18 -8.79
CA LEU A 173 4.00 16.05 -9.73
C LEU A 173 3.74 16.48 -11.18
N PRO A 174 4.26 15.76 -12.18
CA PRO A 174 3.79 15.87 -13.55
C PRO A 174 2.35 15.41 -13.66
N ILE A 175 1.43 16.31 -14.01
CA ILE A 175 0.02 15.98 -14.19
C ILE A 175 -0.19 15.45 -15.61
N VAL A 176 -0.71 14.22 -15.71
CA VAL A 176 -1.00 13.52 -16.95
C VAL A 176 -2.50 13.23 -17.01
N GLU A 177 -3.23 13.90 -17.89
CA GLU A 177 -4.69 13.74 -18.03
C GLU A 177 -5.09 12.94 -19.28
N THR A 178 -4.14 12.78 -20.21
CA THR A 178 -4.38 12.07 -21.46
C THR A 178 -3.26 11.08 -21.74
N VAL A 179 -3.60 10.02 -22.45
CA VAL A 179 -2.61 9.05 -22.95
C VAL A 179 -1.97 9.62 -24.20
N SER A 180 -0.68 9.90 -24.12
CA SER A 180 0.12 10.40 -25.25
C SER A 180 1.58 9.99 -25.07
N SER A 181 2.16 9.36 -26.08
CA SER A 181 3.60 9.01 -26.10
C SER A 181 4.51 10.23 -26.28
N GLU A 182 3.96 11.35 -26.74
CA GLU A 182 4.71 12.59 -27.01
C GLU A 182 4.64 13.59 -25.85
N ALA A 183 3.69 13.41 -24.93
CA ALA A 183 3.50 14.32 -23.81
C ALA A 183 4.71 14.26 -22.86
N LYS A 184 5.32 15.41 -22.60
CA LYS A 184 6.43 15.60 -21.67
C LYS A 184 6.09 16.72 -20.68
N PRO A 185 5.11 16.51 -19.79
CA PRO A 185 4.70 17.53 -18.85
C PRO A 185 5.84 17.86 -17.87
N ALA A 186 5.98 19.14 -17.54
CA ALA A 186 6.77 19.55 -16.39
C ALA A 186 6.03 19.22 -15.10
N ARG A 187 6.71 19.29 -13.98
CA ARG A 187 6.07 19.19 -12.66
C ARG A 187 5.17 20.41 -12.44
N ALA A 188 3.94 20.18 -12.05
CA ALA A 188 3.04 21.22 -11.56
C ALA A 188 3.50 21.76 -10.20
N SER A 189 2.84 22.78 -9.67
CA SER A 189 3.01 23.14 -8.27
C SER A 189 2.41 22.06 -7.34
N LEU A 190 2.87 22.03 -6.09
CA LEU A 190 2.31 21.14 -5.08
C LEU A 190 0.81 21.43 -4.89
N GLN A 191 0.41 22.71 -4.83
CA GLN A 191 -1.00 23.10 -4.75
C GLN A 191 -1.81 22.58 -5.95
N THR A 192 -1.34 22.77 -7.19
CA THR A 192 -2.04 22.25 -8.37
C THR A 192 -2.16 20.73 -8.36
N THR A 193 -1.16 20.04 -7.83
CA THR A 193 -1.20 18.59 -7.67
C THR A 193 -2.30 18.18 -6.68
N CYS A 194 -2.39 18.87 -5.54
CA CYS A 194 -3.43 18.63 -4.53
C CYS A 194 -4.83 18.95 -5.08
N ASP A 195 -5.01 20.08 -5.76
CA ASP A 195 -6.27 20.46 -6.42
C ASP A 195 -6.71 19.39 -7.42
N THR A 196 -5.76 18.80 -8.15
CA THR A 196 -6.03 17.70 -9.10
C THR A 196 -6.51 16.44 -8.40
N ILE A 197 -5.93 16.09 -7.25
CA ILE A 197 -6.36 14.95 -6.43
C ILE A 197 -7.78 15.16 -5.95
N GLU A 198 -8.09 16.33 -5.36
CA GLU A 198 -9.45 16.65 -4.89
C GLU A 198 -10.47 16.64 -6.02
N ALA A 199 -10.15 17.22 -7.17
CA ALA A 199 -11.04 17.20 -8.34
C ALA A 199 -11.38 15.77 -8.78
N ASN A 200 -10.39 14.87 -8.77
CA ASN A 200 -10.62 13.47 -9.09
C ASN A 200 -11.48 12.76 -8.04
N LEU A 201 -11.29 13.05 -6.74
CA LEU A 201 -12.13 12.50 -5.66
C LEU A 201 -13.58 12.99 -5.79
N ASN A 202 -13.77 14.27 -6.14
CA ASN A 202 -15.10 14.84 -6.38
C ASN A 202 -15.80 14.19 -7.58
N HIS A 203 -15.06 13.96 -8.66
CA HIS A 203 -15.60 13.23 -9.82
C HIS A 203 -15.93 11.78 -9.47
N ALA A 204 -15.06 11.09 -8.72
CA ALA A 204 -15.30 9.71 -8.30
C ALA A 204 -16.58 9.60 -7.48
N MET A 205 -16.77 10.46 -6.48
CA MET A 205 -17.97 10.49 -5.65
C MET A 205 -19.22 10.74 -6.50
N ALA A 206 -19.20 11.77 -7.34
CA ALA A 206 -20.36 12.10 -8.20
C ALA A 206 -20.80 10.95 -9.12
N TYR A 207 -19.87 10.07 -9.52
CA TYR A 207 -20.24 8.88 -10.30
C TYR A 207 -20.65 7.69 -9.43
N PHE A 208 -20.13 7.54 -8.22
CA PHE A 208 -20.67 6.58 -7.24
C PHE A 208 -22.08 6.96 -6.78
N ASP A 209 -22.39 8.26 -6.65
CA ASP A 209 -23.76 8.73 -6.36
C ASP A 209 -24.74 8.30 -7.45
N LYS A 210 -24.38 8.36 -8.73
CA LYS A 210 -25.23 7.84 -9.83
C LYS A 210 -25.45 6.33 -9.75
N VAL A 211 -24.48 5.56 -9.22
CA VAL A 211 -24.67 4.14 -8.95
C VAL A 211 -25.65 3.93 -7.81
N ALA A 212 -25.57 4.75 -6.74
CA ALA A 212 -26.49 4.71 -5.63
C ALA A 212 -27.93 5.04 -6.07
N GLU A 213 -28.12 6.10 -6.86
CA GLU A 213 -29.42 6.48 -7.45
C GLU A 213 -30.04 5.33 -8.27
N TYR A 214 -29.20 4.62 -9.06
CA TYR A 214 -29.66 3.42 -9.76
C TYR A 214 -30.12 2.34 -8.78
N ASN A 215 -29.33 2.07 -7.74
CA ASN A 215 -29.62 1.03 -6.74
C ASN A 215 -30.93 1.30 -5.98
N GLU A 216 -31.28 2.54 -5.71
CA GLU A 216 -32.56 2.92 -5.07
C GLU A 216 -33.79 2.55 -5.91
N GLY A 217 -33.66 2.60 -7.24
CA GLY A 217 -34.73 2.33 -8.20
C GLY A 217 -34.94 0.86 -8.55
N VAL A 218 -34.09 -0.08 -8.07
CA VAL A 218 -34.10 -1.47 -8.51
C VAL A 218 -34.24 -2.47 -7.35
N LYS A 219 -34.60 -3.70 -7.69
CA LYS A 219 -34.66 -4.79 -6.69
C LYS A 219 -33.27 -5.10 -6.14
N PRO A 220 -33.14 -5.49 -4.85
CA PRO A 220 -31.85 -5.78 -4.22
C PRO A 220 -30.98 -6.78 -5.01
N THR A 221 -31.58 -7.78 -5.65
CA THR A 221 -30.86 -8.80 -6.44
C THR A 221 -30.24 -8.27 -7.74
N ALA A 222 -30.64 -7.08 -8.20
CA ALA A 222 -30.12 -6.44 -9.41
C ALA A 222 -29.24 -5.22 -9.09
N GLN A 223 -29.07 -4.87 -7.82
CA GLN A 223 -28.23 -3.75 -7.39
C GLN A 223 -26.74 -4.08 -7.61
N ILE A 224 -25.96 -3.02 -7.83
CA ILE A 224 -24.49 -3.10 -7.81
C ILE A 224 -24.09 -2.96 -6.34
N ALA A 225 -23.85 -4.10 -5.69
CA ALA A 225 -23.50 -4.11 -4.27
C ALA A 225 -22.09 -3.54 -4.04
N PRO A 226 -21.91 -2.71 -3.00
CA PRO A 226 -20.57 -2.35 -2.52
C PRO A 226 -19.77 -3.62 -2.18
N SER A 227 -18.47 -3.57 -2.41
CA SER A 227 -17.57 -4.69 -2.13
C SER A 227 -16.28 -4.14 -1.54
N ILE A 228 -15.79 -4.75 -0.48
CA ILE A 228 -14.47 -4.44 0.08
C ILE A 228 -13.32 -4.75 -0.88
N TYR A 229 -13.57 -5.54 -1.93
CA TYR A 229 -12.57 -5.93 -2.93
C TYR A 229 -12.47 -4.99 -4.13
N LYS A 230 -13.33 -3.99 -4.21
CA LYS A 230 -13.37 -3.02 -5.31
C LYS A 230 -13.60 -1.61 -4.75
N PRO A 231 -13.02 -0.58 -5.36
CA PRO A 231 -13.31 0.79 -4.96
C PRO A 231 -14.82 1.10 -5.00
N ASN A 232 -15.28 1.83 -4.00
CA ASN A 232 -16.65 2.28 -3.82
C ASN A 232 -16.67 3.70 -3.20
N ALA A 233 -17.83 4.24 -2.87
CA ALA A 233 -17.97 5.57 -2.27
C ALA A 233 -17.20 5.70 -0.94
N ASP A 234 -17.22 4.67 -0.09
CA ASP A 234 -16.52 4.70 1.20
C ASP A 234 -15.00 4.77 1.03
N CYS A 235 -14.47 4.22 -0.07
CA CYS A 235 -13.05 4.38 -0.42
C CYS A 235 -12.71 5.84 -0.74
N VAL A 236 -13.63 6.57 -1.38
CA VAL A 236 -13.45 8.00 -1.66
C VAL A 236 -13.47 8.79 -0.35
N THR A 237 -14.43 8.52 0.53
CA THR A 237 -14.55 9.12 1.87
C THR A 237 -13.28 8.88 2.70
N ALA A 238 -12.80 7.63 2.75
CA ALA A 238 -11.57 7.27 3.47
C ALA A 238 -10.33 7.99 2.90
N LEU A 239 -10.22 8.07 1.57
CA LEU A 239 -9.11 8.78 0.94
C LEU A 239 -9.20 10.30 1.14
N ARG A 240 -10.40 10.88 1.12
CA ARG A 240 -10.61 12.30 1.48
C ARG A 240 -10.18 12.58 2.91
N ALA A 241 -10.59 11.76 3.88
CA ALA A 241 -10.19 11.92 5.27
C ALA A 241 -8.66 11.97 5.42
N ARG A 242 -7.95 10.99 4.83
CA ARG A 242 -6.49 10.92 4.80
C ARG A 242 -5.87 12.12 4.10
N PHE A 243 -6.40 12.50 2.95
CA PHE A 243 -5.83 13.55 2.12
C PHE A 243 -6.09 14.95 2.69
N TYR A 244 -7.26 15.21 3.26
CA TYR A 244 -7.55 16.45 3.96
C TYR A 244 -6.68 16.63 5.22
N LEU A 245 -6.35 15.54 5.93
CA LEU A 245 -5.36 15.60 7.01
C LEU A 245 -3.97 16.05 6.49
N TYR A 246 -3.55 15.53 5.32
CA TYR A 246 -2.30 15.92 4.66
C TYR A 246 -2.32 17.40 4.25
N GLU A 247 -3.43 17.92 3.73
CA GLU A 247 -3.59 19.32 3.30
C GLU A 247 -3.89 20.30 4.45
N HIS A 248 -3.84 19.87 5.70
CA HIS A 248 -4.23 20.66 6.89
C HIS A 248 -5.69 21.15 6.88
N LYS A 249 -6.56 20.50 6.13
CA LYS A 249 -8.02 20.73 6.12
C LYS A 249 -8.68 19.93 7.24
N PHE A 250 -8.31 20.24 8.49
CA PHE A 250 -8.60 19.39 9.66
C PHE A 250 -10.09 19.17 9.92
N ASP A 251 -10.92 20.19 9.79
CA ASP A 251 -12.36 20.05 10.03
C ASP A 251 -13.01 19.12 8.99
N GLN A 252 -12.60 19.23 7.72
CA GLN A 252 -13.07 18.33 6.65
C GLN A 252 -12.56 16.90 6.86
N ALA A 253 -11.29 16.74 7.29
CA ALA A 253 -10.75 15.42 7.63
C ALA A 253 -11.54 14.74 8.73
N ILE A 254 -11.96 15.49 9.78
CA ILE A 254 -12.81 14.99 10.87
C ILE A 254 -14.18 14.58 10.36
N GLU A 255 -14.82 15.37 9.50
CA GLU A 255 -16.15 15.08 8.94
C GLU A 255 -16.16 13.76 8.14
N GLU A 256 -15.23 13.62 7.18
CA GLU A 256 -15.11 12.40 6.38
C GLU A 256 -14.75 11.20 7.27
N ALA A 257 -13.83 11.36 8.23
CA ALA A 257 -13.44 10.28 9.14
C ALA A 257 -14.61 9.83 10.04
N LYS A 258 -15.46 10.73 10.55
CA LYS A 258 -16.66 10.38 11.32
C LYS A 258 -17.62 9.53 10.50
N THR A 259 -17.82 9.86 9.22
CA THR A 259 -18.65 9.04 8.32
C THR A 259 -18.14 7.60 8.24
N ILE A 260 -16.82 7.40 8.21
CA ILE A 260 -16.22 6.06 8.26
C ILE A 260 -16.50 5.37 9.59
N CYS A 261 -16.34 6.07 10.73
CA CYS A 261 -16.60 5.49 12.05
C CYS A 261 -18.09 5.10 12.25
N GLU A 262 -19.01 5.77 11.57
CA GLU A 262 -20.43 5.43 11.58
C GLU A 262 -20.76 4.17 10.76
N ASN A 263 -20.02 3.93 9.67
CA ASN A 263 -20.30 2.86 8.72
C ASN A 263 -19.53 1.56 9.01
N TYR A 264 -18.42 1.63 9.72
CA TYR A 264 -17.51 0.51 9.95
C TYR A 264 -17.18 0.34 11.43
N SER A 265 -17.14 -0.92 11.87
CA SER A 265 -16.77 -1.28 13.25
C SER A 265 -15.31 -1.70 13.32
N LEU A 266 -14.66 -1.36 14.43
CA LEU A 266 -13.30 -1.84 14.73
C LEU A 266 -13.31 -3.35 14.99
N ALA A 267 -12.24 -4.03 14.60
CA ALA A 267 -11.94 -5.38 15.04
C ALA A 267 -11.71 -5.35 16.56
N SER A 268 -12.46 -6.15 17.32
CA SER A 268 -12.47 -6.09 18.78
C SER A 268 -11.99 -7.40 19.41
N GLY A 269 -11.00 -7.28 20.30
CA GLY A 269 -10.42 -8.42 20.99
C GLY A 269 -9.58 -9.34 20.08
N ALA A 270 -9.15 -10.46 20.65
CA ALA A 270 -8.14 -11.32 20.03
C ALA A 270 -8.59 -11.96 18.71
N ASN A 271 -9.81 -12.51 18.68
CA ASN A 271 -10.27 -13.27 17.53
C ASN A 271 -10.45 -12.38 16.28
N ASP A 272 -11.08 -11.22 16.43
CA ASP A 272 -11.32 -10.32 15.31
C ASP A 272 -9.99 -9.76 14.77
N VAL A 273 -9.04 -9.42 15.65
CA VAL A 273 -7.72 -8.93 15.24
C VAL A 273 -6.89 -10.04 14.55
N LEU A 274 -6.98 -11.29 15.03
CA LEU A 274 -6.35 -12.42 14.35
C LEU A 274 -6.98 -12.68 12.97
N ASP A 275 -8.30 -12.65 12.88
CA ASP A 275 -9.00 -12.86 11.60
C ASP A 275 -8.71 -11.75 10.61
N LEU A 276 -8.61 -10.50 11.08
CA LEU A 276 -8.25 -9.34 10.27
C LEU A 276 -6.88 -9.54 9.58
N TRP A 277 -5.88 -10.06 10.30
CA TRP A 277 -4.51 -10.13 9.78
C TRP A 277 -4.11 -11.49 9.20
N ILE A 278 -4.75 -12.58 9.60
CA ILE A 278 -4.42 -13.92 9.09
C ILE A 278 -5.36 -14.34 7.96
N LEU A 279 -6.65 -14.02 8.11
CA LEU A 279 -7.68 -14.46 7.15
C LEU A 279 -8.14 -13.35 6.20
N ASP A 280 -7.63 -12.12 6.37
CA ASP A 280 -8.07 -10.93 5.63
C ASP A 280 -9.60 -10.77 5.72
N LYS A 281 -10.15 -10.79 6.96
CA LYS A 281 -11.58 -10.71 7.25
C LYS A 281 -11.86 -9.78 8.41
N GLY A 282 -12.96 -9.07 8.34
CA GLY A 282 -13.45 -8.24 9.45
C GLY A 282 -14.25 -7.04 9.00
N SER A 283 -15.05 -6.50 9.93
CA SER A 283 -15.88 -5.31 9.73
C SER A 283 -15.09 -4.00 9.66
N GLU A 284 -13.81 -4.06 9.98
CA GLU A 284 -12.90 -2.91 9.94
C GLU A 284 -12.39 -2.61 8.52
N ILE A 285 -12.48 -3.57 7.60
CA ILE A 285 -11.92 -3.46 6.25
C ILE A 285 -12.85 -2.62 5.37
N ILE A 286 -12.36 -1.50 4.86
CA ILE A 286 -13.07 -0.65 3.89
C ILE A 286 -12.69 -1.08 2.47
N TYR A 287 -11.40 -1.26 2.22
CA TYR A 287 -10.90 -1.68 0.91
C TYR A 287 -9.63 -2.53 1.02
N GLU A 288 -9.69 -3.71 0.45
CA GLU A 288 -8.56 -4.59 0.19
C GLU A 288 -8.72 -5.22 -1.20
N PRO A 289 -7.81 -4.97 -2.15
CA PRO A 289 -7.92 -5.57 -3.49
C PRO A 289 -7.88 -7.08 -3.42
N LEU A 290 -8.86 -7.75 -4.05
CA LEU A 290 -8.95 -9.20 -4.09
C LEU A 290 -7.68 -9.82 -4.67
N GLN A 291 -7.14 -10.80 -3.96
CA GLN A 291 -6.11 -11.69 -4.46
C GLN A 291 -6.63 -13.13 -4.49
N THR A 292 -6.13 -13.89 -5.44
CA THR A 292 -6.34 -15.33 -5.54
C THR A 292 -4.97 -16.02 -5.67
N PRO A 293 -4.88 -17.34 -5.44
CA PRO A 293 -3.61 -18.06 -5.63
C PRO A 293 -3.00 -17.91 -7.04
N ASP A 294 -3.82 -17.64 -8.05
CA ASP A 294 -3.35 -17.42 -9.43
C ASP A 294 -2.97 -15.97 -9.73
N GLU A 295 -3.45 -15.02 -8.92
CA GLU A 295 -3.26 -13.59 -9.10
C GLU A 295 -2.66 -12.94 -7.85
N LEU A 296 -1.51 -13.42 -7.41
CA LEU A 296 -0.81 -12.87 -6.26
C LEU A 296 -0.07 -11.58 -6.61
N SER A 297 -0.13 -10.61 -5.73
CA SER A 297 0.59 -9.34 -5.83
C SER A 297 1.23 -8.99 -4.50
N GLY A 298 2.51 -8.62 -4.52
CA GLY A 298 3.21 -8.05 -3.39
C GLY A 298 3.34 -8.96 -2.16
N SER A 299 4.49 -9.61 -2.01
CA SER A 299 4.81 -10.41 -0.83
C SER A 299 5.33 -9.52 0.30
N TYR A 300 5.02 -9.88 1.55
CA TYR A 300 5.59 -9.32 2.77
C TYR A 300 6.82 -10.12 3.26
N GLY A 301 7.48 -10.83 2.36
CA GLY A 301 8.63 -11.70 2.65
C GLY A 301 9.80 -11.01 3.36
N VAL A 302 9.95 -9.69 3.24
CA VAL A 302 10.97 -8.92 3.97
C VAL A 302 10.84 -9.04 5.50
N PHE A 303 9.61 -9.26 5.99
CA PHE A 303 9.34 -9.45 7.43
C PHE A 303 9.33 -10.91 7.85
N LEU A 304 8.96 -11.81 6.94
CA LEU A 304 8.74 -13.22 7.25
C LEU A 304 9.05 -14.12 6.04
N SER A 305 10.25 -14.06 5.48
CA SER A 305 10.59 -15.02 4.43
C SER A 305 10.59 -16.44 5.00
N TYR A 306 9.73 -17.31 4.49
CA TYR A 306 9.74 -18.72 4.85
C TYR A 306 10.91 -19.43 4.15
N ASN A 307 11.69 -20.19 4.92
CA ASN A 307 12.67 -21.10 4.34
C ASN A 307 11.93 -22.30 3.71
N VAL A 308 12.23 -22.54 2.45
CA VAL A 308 11.76 -23.73 1.76
C VAL A 308 12.64 -24.92 2.17
N ILE A 309 12.09 -25.81 3.00
CA ILE A 309 12.65 -27.13 3.19
C ILE A 309 11.94 -28.05 2.21
N MET A 310 12.70 -28.69 1.34
CA MET A 310 12.27 -29.28 0.07
C MET A 310 11.17 -30.37 0.17
N ASP A 311 10.91 -30.97 1.32
CA ASP A 311 10.03 -32.15 1.41
C ASP A 311 8.89 -32.02 2.42
N ASN A 312 8.73 -30.89 3.11
CA ASN A 312 7.69 -30.70 4.11
C ASN A 312 7.14 -29.27 4.14
N LEU A 313 5.98 -29.08 3.50
CA LEU A 313 5.31 -27.77 3.42
C LEU A 313 5.00 -27.19 4.82
N GLU A 314 4.58 -28.04 5.76
CA GLU A 314 4.28 -27.62 7.14
C GLU A 314 5.53 -27.07 7.84
N ALA A 315 6.65 -27.78 7.74
CA ALA A 315 7.91 -27.31 8.31
C ALA A 315 8.39 -26.01 7.63
N SER A 316 8.22 -25.89 6.30
CA SER A 316 8.55 -24.68 5.56
C SER A 316 7.74 -23.47 6.02
N LEU A 317 6.45 -23.64 6.28
CA LEU A 317 5.59 -22.57 6.77
C LEU A 317 5.90 -22.14 8.21
N LYS A 318 6.53 -22.98 9.00
CA LYS A 318 6.96 -22.67 10.37
C LYS A 318 8.35 -22.03 10.43
N GLY A 319 9.22 -22.29 9.47
CA GLY A 319 10.57 -21.74 9.42
C GLY A 319 10.62 -20.37 8.76
N MET A 320 11.09 -19.34 9.47
CA MET A 320 11.11 -17.95 9.03
C MET A 320 12.52 -17.40 8.94
N ASN A 321 12.81 -16.67 7.88
CA ASN A 321 14.09 -16.03 7.64
C ASN A 321 13.89 -14.55 7.20
N PRO A 322 13.43 -13.67 8.10
CA PRO A 322 13.15 -12.27 7.76
C PRO A 322 14.41 -11.50 7.38
N ASP A 323 14.28 -10.52 6.46
CA ASP A 323 15.32 -9.53 6.19
C ASP A 323 15.41 -8.50 7.32
N TYR A 324 14.26 -8.20 7.94
CA TYR A 324 14.10 -7.19 8.98
C TYR A 324 13.43 -7.77 10.23
N LEU A 325 13.98 -7.40 11.38
CA LEU A 325 13.40 -7.71 12.69
C LEU A 325 12.84 -6.43 13.30
N PRO A 326 11.71 -6.53 14.04
CA PRO A 326 11.22 -5.38 14.80
C PRO A 326 12.27 -4.95 15.82
N THR A 327 12.42 -3.66 16.04
CA THR A 327 13.28 -3.15 17.11
C THR A 327 12.69 -3.53 18.46
N LYS A 328 13.54 -3.66 19.50
CA LYS A 328 13.07 -3.84 20.87
C LYS A 328 12.19 -2.66 21.29
N GLY A 329 12.59 -1.43 20.92
CA GLY A 329 11.83 -0.23 21.25
C GLY A 329 10.41 -0.26 20.67
N LEU A 330 10.22 -0.77 19.45
CA LEU A 330 8.89 -0.94 18.87
C LEU A 330 8.04 -1.95 19.67
N VAL A 331 8.60 -3.11 20.00
CA VAL A 331 7.87 -4.14 20.77
C VAL A 331 7.48 -3.62 22.15
N ASP A 332 8.37 -2.87 22.79
CA ASP A 332 8.16 -2.30 24.13
C ASP A 332 7.08 -1.18 24.16
N MET A 333 6.66 -0.66 22.99
CA MET A 333 5.55 0.32 22.92
C MET A 333 4.19 -0.28 23.27
N TYR A 334 4.05 -1.60 23.24
CA TYR A 334 2.78 -2.28 23.49
C TYR A 334 2.75 -2.84 24.92
N SER A 335 1.67 -2.58 25.66
CA SER A 335 1.43 -3.21 26.95
C SER A 335 1.14 -4.71 26.78
N ASP A 336 1.23 -5.47 27.87
CA ASP A 336 0.87 -6.89 27.85
C ASP A 336 -0.64 -7.10 27.60
N ASN A 337 -1.46 -6.08 27.86
CA ASN A 337 -2.90 -6.08 27.64
C ASN A 337 -3.30 -5.65 26.22
N ASP A 338 -2.36 -5.21 25.38
CA ASP A 338 -2.61 -4.85 23.99
C ASP A 338 -2.53 -6.11 23.12
N VAL A 339 -3.66 -6.51 22.53
CA VAL A 339 -3.74 -7.69 21.66
C VAL A 339 -2.76 -7.65 20.50
N ARG A 340 -2.43 -6.43 20.00
CA ARG A 340 -1.49 -6.25 18.89
C ARG A 340 -0.10 -6.75 19.22
N ARG A 341 0.32 -6.65 20.50
CA ARG A 341 1.61 -7.20 20.94
C ARG A 341 1.74 -8.69 20.65
N GLN A 342 0.64 -9.43 20.79
CA GLN A 342 0.63 -10.88 20.59
C GLN A 342 0.34 -11.30 19.14
N VAL A 343 -0.35 -10.45 18.37
CA VAL A 343 -0.72 -10.74 16.99
C VAL A 343 0.35 -10.24 16.02
N TYR A 344 0.89 -9.04 16.26
CA TYR A 344 1.89 -8.44 15.36
C TYR A 344 3.30 -8.94 15.58
N PHE A 345 3.55 -9.52 16.77
CA PHE A 345 4.86 -10.02 17.15
C PHE A 345 4.77 -11.43 17.72
N SER A 346 5.70 -12.27 17.34
CA SER A 346 5.80 -13.60 17.89
C SER A 346 7.20 -13.84 18.45
N PHE A 347 7.24 -14.30 19.68
CA PHE A 347 8.47 -14.72 20.32
C PHE A 347 8.82 -16.10 19.80
N GLN A 348 9.96 -16.23 19.14
CA GLN A 348 10.37 -17.44 18.44
C GLN A 348 11.70 -17.95 18.97
N ASN A 349 11.82 -19.26 19.05
CA ASN A 349 13.10 -19.87 19.27
C ASN A 349 13.85 -20.03 17.95
N GLN A 350 15.11 -19.63 17.94
CA GLN A 350 16.00 -19.81 16.81
C GLN A 350 16.64 -21.20 16.88
N GLN A 351 16.57 -21.94 15.78
CA GLN A 351 17.38 -23.14 15.59
C GLN A 351 18.39 -22.91 14.46
N GLY A 352 19.65 -23.13 14.74
CA GLY A 352 20.72 -22.86 13.79
C GLY A 352 21.01 -21.37 13.65
N GLN A 353 21.79 -20.98 12.63
CA GLN A 353 22.32 -19.62 12.54
C GLN A 353 21.35 -18.57 12.01
N ASN A 354 20.23 -18.94 11.36
CA ASN A 354 19.47 -17.97 10.56
C ASN A 354 17.94 -18.17 10.53
N THR A 355 17.39 -19.18 11.20
CA THR A 355 15.96 -19.52 11.06
C THR A 355 15.22 -19.41 12.37
N PHE A 356 14.13 -18.66 12.40
CA PHE A 356 13.15 -18.65 13.49
C PHE A 356 12.05 -19.66 13.17
N TYR A 357 11.59 -20.41 14.15
CA TYR A 357 10.55 -21.41 13.97
C TYR A 357 9.26 -21.00 14.67
N PHE A 358 8.21 -20.75 13.89
CA PHE A 358 6.89 -20.40 14.40
C PHE A 358 6.23 -21.60 15.09
N GLY A 359 5.80 -21.38 16.33
CA GLY A 359 5.13 -22.41 17.11
C GLY A 359 6.07 -23.49 17.66
N TYR A 360 7.37 -23.26 17.72
CA TYR A 360 8.35 -24.16 18.30
C TYR A 360 8.65 -23.79 19.77
N GLY A 361 8.62 -24.74 20.67
CA GLY A 361 8.86 -24.52 22.11
C GLY A 361 7.61 -24.11 22.89
N THR A 362 7.78 -23.28 23.93
CA THR A 362 6.66 -22.82 24.76
C THR A 362 5.75 -21.88 23.96
N GLN A 363 4.51 -22.27 23.80
CA GLN A 363 3.52 -21.54 23.02
C GLN A 363 2.49 -20.88 23.94
N ASN A 364 2.16 -19.64 23.64
CA ASN A 364 1.02 -18.97 24.26
C ASN A 364 -0.27 -19.20 23.44
N GLY A 365 -1.42 -18.84 24.02
CA GLY A 365 -2.71 -19.04 23.38
C GLY A 365 -2.86 -18.35 22.02
N TYR A 366 -2.18 -17.22 21.80
CA TYR A 366 -2.22 -16.49 20.54
C TYR A 366 -1.43 -17.18 19.43
N GLN A 367 -0.28 -17.78 19.75
CA GLN A 367 0.47 -18.58 18.79
C GLN A 367 -0.31 -19.83 18.37
N LEU A 368 -0.97 -20.51 19.31
CA LEU A 368 -1.85 -21.64 19.02
C LEU A 368 -3.03 -21.24 18.14
N ALA A 369 -3.69 -20.12 18.45
CA ALA A 369 -4.79 -19.59 17.65
C ALA A 369 -4.34 -19.17 16.23
N THR A 370 -3.11 -18.68 16.08
CA THR A 370 -2.51 -18.38 14.78
C THR A 370 -2.24 -19.65 13.99
N LEU A 371 -1.64 -20.67 14.62
CA LEU A 371 -1.38 -21.97 13.99
C LEU A 371 -2.68 -22.64 13.51
N ASP A 372 -3.72 -22.60 14.33
CA ASP A 372 -5.04 -23.14 13.97
C ASP A 372 -5.59 -22.48 12.70
N ARG A 373 -5.57 -21.13 12.63
CA ARG A 373 -5.99 -20.39 11.43
C ARG A 373 -5.13 -20.69 10.20
N LEU A 374 -3.85 -20.95 10.40
CA LEU A 374 -2.95 -21.36 9.33
C LEU A 374 -3.14 -22.82 8.90
N GLY A 375 -3.93 -23.61 9.63
CA GLY A 375 -4.08 -25.06 9.40
C GLY A 375 -2.78 -25.83 9.69
N LEU A 376 -2.01 -25.39 10.68
CA LEU A 376 -0.74 -26.00 11.07
C LEU A 376 -0.83 -26.60 12.46
N SER A 377 -0.18 -27.74 12.67
CA SER A 377 -0.08 -28.36 13.99
C SER A 377 0.92 -27.62 14.88
N ALA A 378 0.64 -27.59 16.18
CA ALA A 378 1.62 -27.16 17.16
C ALA A 378 2.76 -28.20 17.24
N ASP A 379 4.00 -27.73 17.21
CA ASP A 379 5.15 -28.57 17.50
C ASP A 379 5.57 -28.33 18.94
N ILE A 380 5.22 -29.28 19.81
CA ILE A 380 5.53 -29.25 21.26
C ILE A 380 6.90 -29.84 21.55
N SER A 381 7.70 -30.19 20.53
CA SER A 381 9.06 -30.69 20.82
C SER A 381 9.85 -29.60 21.54
N THR A 382 10.50 -29.97 22.63
CA THR A 382 11.26 -29.05 23.46
C THR A 382 12.38 -28.41 22.66
N ALA A 383 12.42 -27.07 22.65
CA ALA A 383 13.58 -26.36 22.17
C ALA A 383 14.86 -26.92 22.80
N SER A 384 15.90 -27.11 21.98
CA SER A 384 17.19 -27.47 22.52
C SER A 384 17.70 -26.34 23.43
N SER A 385 18.53 -26.67 24.41
CA SER A 385 19.12 -25.72 25.36
C SER A 385 19.96 -24.60 24.71
N ASP A 386 20.26 -24.71 23.43
CA ASP A 386 21.12 -23.80 22.66
C ASP A 386 20.34 -22.82 21.75
N THR A 387 19.05 -22.62 22.03
CA THR A 387 18.22 -21.73 21.23
C THR A 387 18.12 -20.34 21.86
N GLU A 388 18.42 -19.30 21.07
CA GLU A 388 18.11 -17.93 21.44
C GLU A 388 16.66 -17.60 21.08
N SER A 389 16.00 -16.88 21.99
CA SER A 389 14.67 -16.34 21.72
C SER A 389 14.78 -14.96 21.08
N GLY A 390 14.05 -14.75 20.01
CA GLY A 390 13.92 -13.47 19.32
C GLY A 390 12.48 -13.14 19.01
N VAL A 391 12.22 -11.90 18.68
CA VAL A 391 10.89 -11.42 18.26
C VAL A 391 10.90 -11.22 16.75
N VAL A 392 9.94 -11.83 16.07
CA VAL A 392 9.68 -11.63 14.64
C VAL A 392 8.36 -10.89 14.44
N PHE A 393 8.24 -10.17 13.33
CA PHE A 393 7.04 -9.43 12.99
C PHE A 393 6.07 -10.33 12.21
N THR A 394 4.96 -10.69 12.83
CA THR A 394 4.01 -11.71 12.34
C THR A 394 2.69 -11.15 11.82
N LYS A 395 2.52 -9.84 11.76
CA LYS A 395 1.30 -9.20 11.24
C LYS A 395 0.89 -9.75 9.85
N TYR A 396 1.87 -10.08 9.01
CA TYR A 396 1.67 -10.62 7.65
C TYR A 396 2.16 -12.08 7.56
N VAL A 397 1.62 -12.93 8.39
CA VAL A 397 2.00 -14.36 8.42
C VAL A 397 1.52 -15.15 7.19
N GLY A 398 0.70 -14.54 6.38
CA GLY A 398 0.17 -15.11 5.14
C GLY A 398 -1.20 -15.75 5.29
N ASN A 399 -2.12 -15.35 4.40
CA ASN A 399 -3.47 -15.91 4.36
C ASN A 399 -3.44 -17.33 3.78
N PRO A 400 -3.92 -18.35 4.49
CA PRO A 400 -3.89 -19.73 4.01
C PRO A 400 -4.67 -19.95 2.71
N THR A 401 -5.68 -19.13 2.41
CA THR A 401 -6.46 -19.24 1.16
C THR A 401 -5.68 -18.77 -0.07
N LEU A 402 -4.59 -18.02 0.11
CA LEU A 402 -3.73 -17.53 -0.96
C LEU A 402 -2.53 -18.45 -1.24
N ARG A 403 -2.40 -19.57 -0.52
CA ARG A 403 -1.29 -20.50 -0.72
C ARG A 403 -1.43 -21.27 -2.01
N LYS A 404 -0.33 -21.37 -2.77
CA LYS A 404 -0.20 -22.29 -3.90
C LYS A 404 0.36 -23.61 -3.43
N GLN A 405 -0.20 -24.71 -3.93
CA GLN A 405 0.37 -26.03 -3.72
C GLN A 405 1.64 -26.23 -4.55
N ASN A 406 2.61 -26.95 -4.00
CA ASN A 406 3.85 -27.34 -4.70
C ASN A 406 4.78 -26.19 -5.15
N ILE A 407 4.84 -25.10 -4.41
CA ILE A 407 5.73 -23.97 -4.72
C ILE A 407 6.81 -23.81 -3.67
N TRP A 408 8.03 -23.58 -4.14
CA TRP A 408 9.31 -23.56 -3.43
C TRP A 408 9.74 -22.17 -2.91
N TYR A 409 8.81 -21.25 -2.59
CA TYR A 409 9.16 -19.91 -2.14
C TYR A 409 8.14 -19.34 -1.15
N SER A 410 8.47 -18.20 -0.61
CA SER A 410 7.69 -17.49 0.40
C SER A 410 6.20 -17.50 0.08
N GLN A 411 5.39 -17.84 1.07
CA GLN A 411 3.93 -17.88 1.01
C GLN A 411 3.30 -16.74 1.83
N ASN A 412 4.05 -15.66 2.08
CA ASN A 412 3.61 -14.49 2.86
C ASN A 412 2.74 -13.54 2.04
N TYR A 413 1.65 -14.04 1.54
CA TYR A 413 0.68 -13.23 0.84
C TYR A 413 -0.52 -12.97 1.74
N ASN A 414 -0.81 -11.69 1.96
CA ASN A 414 -2.03 -11.18 2.56
C ASN A 414 -2.64 -10.17 1.59
N MET A 415 -3.96 -10.02 1.62
CA MET A 415 -4.60 -8.91 0.93
C MET A 415 -4.24 -7.62 1.66
N THR A 416 -3.67 -6.66 0.93
CA THR A 416 -3.25 -5.40 1.52
C THR A 416 -4.46 -4.52 1.78
N LYS A 417 -4.65 -4.12 3.01
CA LYS A 417 -5.73 -3.21 3.41
C LYS A 417 -5.37 -1.78 3.03
N ALA A 418 -5.93 -1.29 1.92
CA ALA A 418 -5.71 0.09 1.47
C ALA A 418 -6.35 1.10 2.41
N PHE A 419 -7.51 0.73 2.98
CA PHE A 419 -8.24 1.51 3.97
C PHE A 419 -8.90 0.59 4.99
N ARG A 420 -8.84 1.00 6.26
CA ARG A 420 -9.52 0.37 7.38
C ARG A 420 -9.98 1.39 8.41
N ALA A 421 -11.05 1.09 9.14
CA ALA A 421 -11.73 2.03 10.01
C ALA A 421 -10.85 2.64 11.11
N SER A 422 -9.88 1.90 11.63
CA SER A 422 -8.97 2.40 12.66
C SER A 422 -8.20 3.66 12.25
N GLU A 423 -7.94 3.86 10.95
CA GLU A 423 -7.32 5.08 10.46
C GLU A 423 -8.19 6.31 10.72
N ALA A 424 -9.51 6.19 10.58
CA ALA A 424 -10.43 7.29 10.81
C ALA A 424 -10.37 7.82 12.25
N TYR A 425 -10.25 6.93 13.23
CA TYR A 425 -10.08 7.33 14.64
C TYR A 425 -8.79 8.11 14.87
N LEU A 426 -7.70 7.69 14.24
CA LEU A 426 -6.41 8.40 14.35
C LEU A 426 -6.41 9.73 13.58
N ILE A 427 -7.10 9.81 12.44
CA ILE A 427 -7.31 11.08 11.74
C ILE A 427 -8.12 12.06 12.61
N ILE A 428 -9.21 11.60 13.24
CA ILE A 428 -10.00 12.42 14.18
C ILE A 428 -9.12 12.93 15.33
N ALA A 429 -8.31 12.05 15.93
CA ALA A 429 -7.43 12.43 17.02
C ALA A 429 -6.38 13.47 16.58
N GLU A 430 -5.66 13.21 15.49
CA GLU A 430 -4.61 14.10 15.00
C GLU A 430 -5.18 15.45 14.53
N ALA A 431 -6.26 15.44 13.77
CA ALA A 431 -6.87 16.66 13.26
C ALA A 431 -7.42 17.55 14.39
N ASN A 432 -8.02 16.95 15.44
CA ASN A 432 -8.46 17.71 16.61
C ASN A 432 -7.30 18.33 17.41
N LEU A 433 -6.12 17.70 17.43
CA LEU A 433 -4.95 18.26 18.09
C LEU A 433 -4.24 19.34 17.25
N ARG A 434 -4.37 19.30 15.92
CA ARG A 434 -3.65 20.20 15.00
C ARG A 434 -4.48 21.37 14.48
N LYS A 435 -5.81 21.35 14.60
CA LYS A 435 -6.65 22.47 14.17
C LYS A 435 -6.38 23.73 14.99
N ALA A 436 -6.76 24.89 14.48
CA ALA A 436 -6.46 26.19 15.08
C ALA A 436 -6.93 26.33 16.54
N ASN A 437 -8.03 25.67 16.91
CA ASN A 437 -8.53 25.56 18.26
C ASN A 437 -8.56 24.08 18.65
N PRO A 438 -7.49 23.52 19.23
CA PRO A 438 -7.40 22.11 19.54
C PRO A 438 -8.52 21.63 20.47
N ASP A 439 -9.08 20.45 20.16
CA ASP A 439 -10.07 19.75 20.98
C ASP A 439 -9.45 18.48 21.54
N GLU A 440 -8.77 18.64 22.68
CA GLU A 440 -8.06 17.53 23.32
C GLU A 440 -8.99 16.44 23.84
N ALA A 441 -10.23 16.80 24.24
CA ALA A 441 -11.22 15.83 24.68
C ALA A 441 -11.64 14.92 23.53
N ALA A 442 -12.03 15.50 22.38
CA ALA A 442 -12.37 14.71 21.20
C ALA A 442 -11.21 13.84 20.69
N ALA A 443 -9.97 14.33 20.83
CA ALA A 443 -8.79 13.54 20.48
C ALA A 443 -8.60 12.34 21.42
N ARG A 444 -8.74 12.53 22.73
CA ARG A 444 -8.67 11.43 23.71
C ARG A 444 -9.76 10.40 23.49
N ASP A 445 -11.00 10.86 23.27
CA ASP A 445 -12.14 9.98 23.02
C ASP A 445 -11.88 9.06 21.82
N ALA A 446 -11.41 9.62 20.70
CA ALA A 446 -11.09 8.84 19.51
C ALA A 446 -9.93 7.83 19.75
N LEU A 447 -8.91 8.23 20.50
CA LEU A 447 -7.81 7.34 20.85
C LEU A 447 -8.25 6.22 21.81
N ASN A 448 -9.07 6.54 22.82
CA ASN A 448 -9.58 5.55 23.76
C ASN A 448 -10.55 4.58 23.09
N GLU A 449 -11.38 5.06 22.14
CA GLU A 449 -12.25 4.18 21.35
C GLU A 449 -11.46 3.17 20.52
N LEU A 450 -10.35 3.58 19.92
CA LEU A 450 -9.46 2.64 19.24
C LEU A 450 -8.83 1.66 20.23
N ARG A 451 -8.30 2.14 21.34
CA ARG A 451 -7.55 1.33 22.32
C ARG A 451 -8.42 0.31 23.03
N ILE A 452 -9.65 0.64 23.42
CA ILE A 452 -10.54 -0.31 24.09
C ILE A 452 -10.81 -1.55 23.22
N ASN A 453 -10.87 -1.37 21.90
CA ASN A 453 -11.03 -2.47 20.95
C ASN A 453 -9.75 -3.30 20.76
N ARG A 454 -8.61 -2.82 21.22
CA ARG A 454 -7.31 -3.52 21.22
C ARG A 454 -6.94 -4.08 22.61
N TYR A 455 -7.72 -3.75 23.63
CA TYR A 455 -7.47 -4.15 25.01
C TYR A 455 -8.03 -5.54 25.31
N VAL A 456 -7.21 -6.37 25.93
CA VAL A 456 -7.55 -7.77 26.32
C VAL A 456 -7.19 -8.07 27.79
N GLY A 457 -6.99 -7.02 28.59
CA GLY A 457 -6.73 -7.17 30.03
C GLY A 457 -7.95 -7.66 30.81
N GLU A 458 -7.73 -8.21 32.00
CA GLU A 458 -8.78 -8.71 32.88
C GLU A 458 -9.54 -7.59 33.62
N THR A 459 -8.92 -6.41 33.76
CA THR A 459 -9.53 -5.24 34.41
C THR A 459 -10.35 -4.42 33.41
N ASP A 460 -11.26 -3.59 33.89
CA ASP A 460 -11.95 -2.61 33.04
C ASP A 460 -10.90 -1.69 32.37
N TYR A 461 -11.06 -1.45 31.09
CA TYR A 461 -10.16 -0.59 30.31
C TYR A 461 -10.03 0.80 30.94
N ASN A 462 -11.13 1.40 31.39
CA ASN A 462 -11.14 2.74 31.98
C ASN A 462 -10.39 2.82 33.32
N GLU A 463 -10.14 1.68 33.98
CA GLU A 463 -9.36 1.57 35.21
C GLU A 463 -7.93 1.10 34.96
N SER A 464 -7.59 0.80 33.70
CA SER A 464 -6.29 0.28 33.31
C SER A 464 -5.25 1.38 33.09
N ALA A 465 -3.98 1.01 33.12
CA ALA A 465 -2.88 1.90 32.75
C ALA A 465 -2.85 2.25 31.24
N ASP A 466 -3.63 1.57 30.41
CA ASP A 466 -3.72 1.81 28.97
C ASP A 466 -4.73 2.91 28.64
N TYR A 467 -5.62 3.27 29.58
CA TYR A 467 -6.57 4.36 29.43
C TYR A 467 -5.88 5.73 29.40
N ILE A 468 -6.30 6.60 28.49
CA ILE A 468 -5.81 7.98 28.39
C ILE A 468 -6.71 8.90 29.21
N GLY A 469 -6.26 9.26 30.42
CA GLY A 469 -7.01 10.13 31.32
C GLY A 469 -7.00 11.60 30.91
N ASP A 470 -7.86 12.40 31.55
CA ASP A 470 -8.00 13.84 31.30
C ASP A 470 -6.76 14.65 31.69
N ASP A 471 -5.89 14.09 32.49
CA ASP A 471 -4.61 14.67 32.90
C ASP A 471 -3.55 14.62 31.78
N VAL A 472 -3.75 13.78 30.77
CA VAL A 472 -2.87 13.70 29.59
C VAL A 472 -3.27 14.79 28.60
N THR A 473 -2.48 15.86 28.53
CA THR A 473 -2.77 17.07 27.74
C THR A 473 -1.54 17.58 26.97
N GLY A 474 -1.74 18.51 26.06
CA GLY A 474 -0.67 19.23 25.33
C GLY A 474 0.28 18.28 24.60
N ALA A 475 1.58 18.52 24.77
CA ALA A 475 2.62 17.73 24.10
C ALA A 475 2.60 16.24 24.48
N ALA A 476 2.15 15.89 25.69
CA ALA A 476 2.02 14.51 26.12
C ALA A 476 0.92 13.78 25.30
N LEU A 477 -0.22 14.42 25.08
CA LEU A 477 -1.31 13.86 24.29
C LEU A 477 -0.92 13.75 22.80
N VAL A 478 -0.21 14.74 22.25
CA VAL A 478 0.35 14.66 20.89
C VAL A 478 1.28 13.45 20.77
N LYS A 479 2.16 13.22 21.75
CA LYS A 479 3.05 12.05 21.74
C LYS A 479 2.27 10.73 21.81
N VAL A 480 1.24 10.66 22.63
CA VAL A 480 0.35 9.49 22.73
C VAL A 480 -0.32 9.21 21.37
N MET A 481 -0.82 10.22 20.69
CA MET A 481 -1.41 10.11 19.34
C MET A 481 -0.38 9.60 18.31
N GLN A 482 0.85 10.17 18.31
CA GLN A 482 1.94 9.74 17.41
C GLN A 482 2.34 8.27 17.67
N ASP A 483 2.37 7.86 18.93
CA ASP A 483 2.66 6.48 19.31
C ASP A 483 1.52 5.53 18.90
N GLU A 484 0.27 5.99 18.96
CA GLU A 484 -0.86 5.17 18.54
C GLU A 484 -0.88 4.95 17.03
N TRP A 485 -0.57 5.98 16.22
CA TRP A 485 -0.32 5.80 14.79
C TRP A 485 0.74 4.74 14.50
N THR A 486 1.81 4.75 15.29
CA THR A 486 2.91 3.78 15.14
C THR A 486 2.46 2.38 15.50
N ARG A 487 1.78 2.21 16.66
CA ARG A 487 1.29 0.90 17.11
C ARG A 487 0.28 0.29 16.15
N GLU A 488 -0.64 1.09 15.65
CA GLU A 488 -1.72 0.58 14.81
C GLU A 488 -1.24 0.26 13.39
N PHE A 489 -0.42 1.14 12.80
CA PHE A 489 -0.07 1.09 11.38
C PHE A 489 1.33 0.56 11.07
N VAL A 490 2.03 -0.04 12.04
CA VAL A 490 3.33 -0.68 11.77
C VAL A 490 3.23 -1.71 10.65
N GLY A 491 4.13 -1.63 9.67
CA GLY A 491 4.16 -2.51 8.51
C GLY A 491 3.22 -2.12 7.37
N GLU A 492 2.44 -1.04 7.50
CA GLU A 492 1.48 -0.57 6.49
C GLU A 492 1.95 0.68 5.73
N GLY A 493 3.17 1.13 6.00
CA GLY A 493 3.82 2.20 5.23
C GLY A 493 3.41 3.62 5.60
N PHE A 494 3.04 3.86 6.85
CA PHE A 494 2.66 5.17 7.34
C PHE A 494 3.78 5.92 8.08
N ARG A 495 4.74 5.19 8.68
CA ARG A 495 5.66 5.79 9.65
C ARG A 495 6.47 6.95 9.09
N LEU A 496 7.09 6.78 7.94
CA LEU A 496 7.94 7.82 7.35
C LEU A 496 7.12 9.02 6.88
N ASP A 497 5.95 8.75 6.25
CA ASP A 497 5.02 9.80 5.81
C ASP A 497 4.48 10.59 7.01
N ASN A 498 4.21 9.93 8.14
CA ASN A 498 3.79 10.55 9.39
C ASN A 498 4.91 11.42 10.00
N LEU A 499 6.14 10.90 10.10
CA LEU A 499 7.28 11.66 10.61
C LEU A 499 7.51 12.93 9.80
N LYS A 500 7.41 12.85 8.48
CA LYS A 500 7.52 13.98 7.57
C LYS A 500 6.43 15.03 7.84
N ARG A 501 5.15 14.58 7.91
CA ARG A 501 3.99 15.45 8.19
C ARG A 501 4.04 16.11 9.57
N TRP A 502 4.69 15.47 10.54
CA TRP A 502 4.90 16.02 11.89
C TRP A 502 6.17 16.86 12.01
N HIS A 503 6.94 17.02 10.93
CA HIS A 503 8.27 17.66 10.94
C HIS A 503 9.22 17.07 11.99
N LEU A 504 9.20 15.74 12.11
CA LEU A 504 10.04 15.00 13.03
C LEU A 504 11.13 14.25 12.28
N GLY A 505 12.34 14.34 12.84
CA GLY A 505 13.38 13.35 12.56
C GLY A 505 13.12 12.06 13.34
N PHE A 506 14.04 11.13 13.26
CA PHE A 506 14.01 9.95 14.09
C PHE A 506 15.43 9.47 14.45
N LYS A 507 15.49 8.78 15.56
CA LYS A 507 16.61 7.89 15.89
C LYS A 507 16.08 6.47 15.88
N ARG A 508 16.80 5.56 15.21
CA ARG A 508 16.39 4.16 15.17
C ARG A 508 16.23 3.62 16.58
N MET A 509 15.10 2.96 16.83
CA MET A 509 14.77 2.41 18.14
C MET A 509 15.77 1.33 18.54
N ALA A 510 15.89 1.08 19.83
CA ALA A 510 16.81 0.08 20.37
C ALA A 510 16.62 -1.28 19.72
N ALA A 511 17.71 -1.87 19.25
CA ALA A 511 17.71 -3.19 18.64
C ALA A 511 17.48 -4.29 19.69
N GLN A 512 16.94 -5.43 19.24
CA GLN A 512 16.97 -6.65 20.02
C GLN A 512 18.43 -7.07 20.25
N GLN A 513 18.72 -7.61 21.42
CA GLN A 513 20.04 -8.11 21.77
C GLN A 513 20.09 -9.62 21.61
N PHE A 514 21.03 -10.12 20.86
CA PHE A 514 21.28 -11.55 20.65
C PHE A 514 22.72 -11.89 21.01
N GLN A 515 22.96 -13.11 21.52
CA GLN A 515 24.31 -13.62 21.73
C GLN A 515 24.99 -13.88 20.38
N ASN A 516 24.21 -14.31 19.38
CA ASN A 516 24.68 -14.45 18.01
C ASN A 516 24.62 -13.12 17.25
N PRO A 517 25.75 -12.44 16.98
CA PRO A 517 25.75 -11.13 16.34
C PRO A 517 25.30 -11.15 14.88
N VAL A 518 25.09 -12.34 14.28
CA VAL A 518 24.59 -12.47 12.90
C VAL A 518 23.11 -12.09 12.78
N LEU A 519 22.39 -12.07 13.89
CA LEU A 519 20.94 -11.84 13.87
C LEU A 519 20.52 -10.38 13.74
N VAL A 520 21.36 -9.45 14.17
CA VAL A 520 21.12 -8.03 14.01
C VAL A 520 22.39 -7.35 13.52
N SER A 521 22.29 -6.50 12.52
CA SER A 521 23.43 -5.78 11.99
C SER A 521 24.08 -4.90 13.06
N THR A 522 25.35 -5.14 13.35
CA THR A 522 26.17 -4.29 14.23
C THR A 522 26.80 -3.11 13.46
N HIS A 523 26.55 -2.99 12.16
CA HIS A 523 27.09 -1.93 11.34
C HIS A 523 26.24 -0.66 11.48
N GLY A 524 26.83 0.43 11.82
CA GLY A 524 26.46 1.86 11.90
C GLY A 524 25.04 2.39 11.66
N TRP A 525 24.12 1.61 11.13
CA TRP A 525 22.71 1.99 10.93
C TRP A 525 21.75 1.49 12.00
N GLN A 526 22.23 0.76 13.00
CA GLN A 526 21.44 0.48 14.21
C GLN A 526 21.22 1.76 15.03
N ASP A 527 22.21 2.66 15.00
CA ASP A 527 22.17 3.96 15.68
C ASP A 527 21.87 5.11 14.70
N LEU A 528 21.26 4.80 13.55
CA LEU A 528 20.93 5.80 12.54
C LEU A 528 20.04 6.88 13.16
N GLU A 529 20.49 8.12 13.02
CA GLU A 529 19.74 9.33 13.37
C GLU A 529 19.52 10.16 12.12
N VAL A 530 18.30 10.58 11.90
CA VAL A 530 17.88 11.37 10.74
C VAL A 530 17.16 12.61 11.23
N GLU A 531 17.73 13.76 10.91
CA GLU A 531 17.16 15.05 11.25
C GLU A 531 15.86 15.33 10.50
N ALA A 532 14.93 16.07 11.10
CA ALA A 532 13.63 16.42 10.55
C ALA A 532 13.69 17.07 9.16
N ASN A 533 14.74 17.88 8.92
CA ASN A 533 14.94 18.59 7.66
C ASN A 533 15.79 17.83 6.64
N ASN A 534 16.04 16.54 6.86
CA ASN A 534 16.80 15.74 5.92
C ASN A 534 16.09 15.68 4.55
N ILE A 535 16.80 16.12 3.51
CA ILE A 535 16.26 16.18 2.14
C ILE A 535 15.74 14.83 1.63
N ARG A 536 16.23 13.70 2.15
CA ARG A 536 15.83 12.35 1.75
C ARG A 536 14.45 11.92 2.25
N PHE A 537 13.77 12.72 3.09
CA PHE A 537 12.33 12.56 3.31
C PHE A 537 11.53 12.79 2.01
N THR A 538 12.08 13.58 1.09
CA THR A 538 11.53 13.72 -0.27
C THR A 538 12.33 12.84 -1.21
N TRP A 539 11.70 11.84 -1.80
CA TRP A 539 12.35 10.83 -2.63
C TRP A 539 12.82 11.38 -3.98
N PRO A 540 13.87 10.79 -4.58
CA PRO A 540 14.31 11.18 -5.91
C PRO A 540 13.26 10.83 -6.97
N ILE A 541 13.10 11.69 -7.98
CA ILE A 541 12.43 11.30 -9.21
C ILE A 541 13.33 10.29 -9.93
N PRO A 542 12.80 9.17 -10.44
CA PRO A 542 13.60 8.15 -11.10
C PRO A 542 14.48 8.74 -12.21
N GLN A 543 15.74 8.29 -12.28
CA GLN A 543 16.68 8.80 -13.25
C GLN A 543 16.22 8.56 -14.69
N GLN A 544 15.57 7.44 -14.96
CA GLN A 544 15.02 7.12 -16.27
C GLN A 544 13.97 8.16 -16.69
N GLU A 545 13.14 8.62 -15.77
CA GLU A 545 12.13 9.63 -16.01
C GLU A 545 12.75 10.99 -16.37
N THR A 546 13.74 11.45 -15.60
CA THR A 546 14.44 12.72 -15.86
C THR A 546 15.29 12.68 -17.13
N GLN A 547 15.72 11.49 -17.57
CA GLN A 547 16.40 11.29 -18.84
C GLN A 547 15.44 11.33 -20.03
N ALA A 548 14.27 10.71 -19.91
CA ALA A 548 13.25 10.65 -20.96
C ALA A 548 12.51 11.98 -21.12
N ASN A 549 12.24 12.67 -20.03
CA ASN A 549 11.54 13.96 -20.00
C ASN A 549 12.39 15.07 -19.37
N LYS A 550 13.02 15.88 -20.19
CA LYS A 550 13.90 16.99 -19.76
C LYS A 550 13.18 18.16 -19.10
N ASN A 551 11.85 18.19 -19.13
CA ASN A 551 11.05 19.19 -18.44
C ASN A 551 10.87 18.87 -16.94
N ILE A 552 11.17 17.64 -16.53
CA ILE A 552 11.09 17.24 -15.13
C ILE A 552 12.34 17.71 -14.39
N LYS A 553 12.12 18.56 -13.39
CA LYS A 553 13.15 19.01 -12.45
C LYS A 553 13.27 17.99 -11.32
N GLN A 554 14.49 17.52 -11.05
CA GLN A 554 14.80 16.63 -9.94
C GLN A 554 14.60 17.32 -8.58
N ASN A 555 14.34 16.54 -7.55
CA ASN A 555 14.34 17.01 -6.17
C ASN A 555 15.76 17.38 -5.71
N GLU A 556 15.83 18.30 -4.74
CA GLU A 556 17.09 18.77 -4.18
C GLU A 556 17.89 17.62 -3.57
N GLY A 557 19.20 17.61 -3.83
CA GLY A 557 20.14 16.63 -3.26
C GLY A 557 20.33 15.35 -4.06
N TYR A 558 19.75 15.26 -5.29
CA TYR A 558 19.85 14.09 -6.16
C TYR A 558 20.35 14.43 -7.56
#